data_ba36cf071f0dc67169a836542245dd84
#
_entry.id   ba36cf071f0dc67169a836542245dd84
#
_cell.length_a   1.000
_cell.length_b   1.000
_cell.length_c   1.000
_cell.angle_alpha   90.00
_cell.angle_beta   90.00
_cell.angle_gamma   90.00
#
_symmetry.space_group_name_H-M   'P 1'
#
loop_
_entity.id
_entity.type
_entity.pdbx_description
1 polymer ?
#
loop_
_entity_poly.entity_id
_entity_poly.type
_entity_poly.pdbx_seq_one_letter_code
_entity_poly.pdbx_strand_id
1 'polypeptide(L)'
;MAKACLEANISEAKLHALLQGTMVDRANLAFSLIGNPTMTVKHEEVKTILRLAFNALVAPELNFFDSLTDGRFDLARPCLRIIATCLKRCDRAKDKSPKLLLDMFEAIVAKAGADLCNRARTRPGEDVAEMINIVIVISQEILDLCATDLVNAEFCNKLMDHNSIETAIRLYASSHDALVDDQPIFAELSLEYLVTFCSAPRVPEQIAVNGIIPFIMESPMSSVLQSTDIHSIHHHLLHQVWTRGVLPIIFNLLQSLGTRILRDAISFLRLYEPQIQAAFTEWARPKCITTTLVDETLLLLILFEVVDTYSRIEQDRFVFRGKEDLLENVNNLLAHPRYLARLTHPTTFEEQVLAEERREGEFKNGLVAKISTDLEEVRGLLGVPEQ
;
A
#
# COMPACT_ATOMS: atom_id res chain seq x y z
N MET A 1 12.44 -8.15 -41.99
CA MET A 1 11.53 -7.04 -41.68
C MET A 1 12.14 -5.68 -42.04
N ALA A 2 13.29 -5.26 -41.53
CA ALA A 2 13.92 -3.97 -41.85
C ALA A 2 14.12 -3.73 -43.35
N LYS A 3 14.55 -4.73 -44.14
CA LYS A 3 14.73 -4.65 -45.58
C LYS A 3 13.40 -4.41 -46.34
N ALA A 4 12.33 -5.11 -45.93
CA ALA A 4 11.00 -4.92 -46.53
C ALA A 4 10.38 -3.56 -46.17
N CYS A 5 10.69 -2.97 -45.02
CA CYS A 5 10.25 -1.65 -44.61
C CYS A 5 11.00 -0.52 -45.38
N LEU A 6 12.29 -0.73 -45.62
CA LEU A 6 13.10 0.18 -46.47
C LEU A 6 12.62 0.20 -47.93
N GLU A 7 12.22 -0.97 -48.46
CA GLU A 7 11.66 -1.11 -49.79
C GLU A 7 10.24 -0.48 -49.93
N ALA A 8 9.51 -0.36 -48.80
CA ALA A 8 8.17 0.21 -48.75
C ALA A 8 8.14 1.74 -48.53
N ASN A 9 9.28 2.45 -48.56
CA ASN A 9 9.38 3.91 -48.32
C ASN A 9 8.70 4.38 -47.02
N ILE A 10 8.75 3.55 -45.96
CA ILE A 10 8.18 3.87 -44.66
C ILE A 10 9.14 4.84 -43.96
N SER A 11 8.61 5.99 -43.51
CA SER A 11 9.41 6.97 -42.77
C SER A 11 9.99 6.37 -41.50
N GLU A 12 11.18 6.82 -41.10
CA GLU A 12 11.88 6.35 -39.89
C GLU A 12 10.99 6.42 -38.65
N ALA A 13 10.17 7.46 -38.52
CA ALA A 13 9.18 7.62 -37.46
C ALA A 13 8.10 6.50 -37.45
N LYS A 14 7.61 6.10 -38.63
CA LYS A 14 6.66 4.98 -38.75
C LYS A 14 7.29 3.65 -38.43
N LEU A 15 8.55 3.45 -38.84
CA LEU A 15 9.30 2.23 -38.48
C LEU A 15 9.51 2.13 -36.98
N HIS A 16 9.89 3.23 -36.33
CA HIS A 16 10.07 3.31 -34.89
C HIS A 16 8.77 3.02 -34.12
N ALA A 17 7.66 3.63 -34.54
CA ALA A 17 6.33 3.39 -33.95
C ALA A 17 5.90 1.92 -34.11
N LEU A 18 6.19 1.30 -35.27
CA LEU A 18 5.87 -0.12 -35.53
C LEU A 18 6.71 -1.07 -34.69
N LEU A 19 8.00 -0.75 -34.48
CA LEU A 19 8.88 -1.49 -33.60
C LEU A 19 8.46 -1.37 -32.12
N GLN A 20 8.09 -0.19 -31.68
CA GLN A 20 7.55 0.03 -30.33
C GLN A 20 6.26 -0.77 -30.10
N GLY A 21 5.29 -0.71 -31.05
CA GLY A 21 4.05 -1.48 -30.95
C GLY A 21 4.30 -2.99 -30.83
N THR A 22 5.22 -3.55 -31.65
CA THR A 22 5.56 -4.99 -31.55
C THR A 22 6.26 -5.34 -30.24
N MET A 23 7.00 -4.43 -29.61
CA MET A 23 7.62 -4.65 -28.29
C MET A 23 6.56 -4.67 -27.19
N VAL A 24 5.59 -3.75 -27.23
CA VAL A 24 4.46 -3.72 -26.30
C VAL A 24 3.64 -5.01 -26.38
N ASP A 25 3.30 -5.45 -27.60
CA ASP A 25 2.54 -6.69 -27.83
C ASP A 25 3.27 -7.91 -27.30
N ARG A 26 4.59 -7.99 -27.52
CA ARG A 26 5.42 -9.07 -26.96
C ARG A 26 5.51 -9.04 -25.46
N ALA A 27 5.62 -7.86 -24.86
CA ALA A 27 5.66 -7.71 -23.41
C ALA A 27 4.31 -8.11 -22.78
N ASN A 28 3.18 -7.70 -23.37
CA ASN A 28 1.85 -8.11 -22.92
C ASN A 28 1.63 -9.61 -23.04
N LEU A 29 2.08 -10.24 -24.14
CA LEU A 29 2.03 -11.69 -24.31
C LEU A 29 2.89 -12.41 -23.25
N ALA A 30 4.12 -11.94 -23.03
CA ALA A 30 5.00 -12.49 -22.00
C ALA A 30 4.39 -12.39 -20.61
N PHE A 31 3.78 -11.24 -20.28
CA PHE A 31 3.05 -11.05 -19.01
C PHE A 31 1.90 -12.05 -18.88
N SER A 32 1.06 -12.21 -19.92
CA SER A 32 -0.07 -13.15 -19.91
C SER A 32 0.38 -14.61 -19.71
N LEU A 33 1.51 -14.99 -20.30
CA LEU A 33 2.08 -16.33 -20.14
C LEU A 33 2.65 -16.56 -18.74
N ILE A 34 3.44 -15.60 -18.21
CA ILE A 34 4.05 -15.71 -16.89
C ILE A 34 2.99 -15.57 -15.79
N GLY A 35 1.98 -14.73 -15.97
CA GLY A 35 0.89 -14.53 -15.03
C GLY A 35 -0.07 -15.72 -14.90
N ASN A 36 -0.05 -16.65 -15.86
CA ASN A 36 -0.94 -17.81 -15.84
C ASN A 36 -0.54 -18.79 -14.70
N PRO A 37 -1.40 -19.02 -13.70
CA PRO A 37 -1.10 -19.90 -12.58
C PRO A 37 -0.94 -21.37 -12.98
N THR A 38 -1.46 -21.78 -14.14
CA THR A 38 -1.33 -23.16 -14.64
C THR A 38 0.01 -23.44 -15.31
N MET A 39 0.79 -22.39 -15.65
CA MET A 39 2.11 -22.54 -16.24
C MET A 39 3.18 -22.75 -15.18
N THR A 40 3.82 -23.90 -15.20
CA THR A 40 5.00 -24.21 -14.40
C THR A 40 6.24 -23.64 -15.07
N VAL A 41 6.68 -22.45 -14.67
CA VAL A 41 7.94 -21.85 -15.11
C VAL A 41 9.05 -22.31 -14.16
N LYS A 42 10.16 -22.79 -14.70
CA LYS A 42 11.31 -23.20 -13.88
C LYS A 42 11.96 -21.98 -13.23
N HIS A 43 12.46 -22.17 -12.02
CA HIS A 43 13.08 -21.10 -11.23
C HIS A 43 14.18 -20.31 -11.96
N GLU A 44 15.08 -20.99 -12.66
CA GLU A 44 16.14 -20.34 -13.46
C GLU A 44 15.59 -19.55 -14.66
N GLU A 45 14.45 -19.96 -15.20
CA GLU A 45 13.76 -19.23 -16.26
C GLU A 45 13.16 -17.92 -15.71
N VAL A 46 12.55 -17.96 -14.50
CA VAL A 46 12.04 -16.77 -13.82
C VAL A 46 13.14 -15.72 -13.63
N LYS A 47 14.32 -16.13 -13.15
CA LYS A 47 15.47 -15.21 -12.99
C LYS A 47 15.93 -14.62 -14.31
N THR A 48 15.96 -15.43 -15.36
CA THR A 48 16.36 -14.99 -16.69
C THR A 48 15.38 -13.95 -17.23
N ILE A 49 14.07 -14.22 -17.10
CA ILE A 49 13.01 -13.30 -17.52
C ILE A 49 13.07 -12.00 -16.70
N LEU A 50 13.26 -12.09 -15.39
CA LEU A 50 13.41 -10.93 -14.50
C LEU A 50 14.56 -10.02 -14.96
N ARG A 51 15.74 -10.59 -15.23
CA ARG A 51 16.90 -9.84 -15.75
C ARG A 51 16.64 -9.21 -17.11
N LEU A 52 16.02 -9.95 -18.02
CA LEU A 52 15.70 -9.44 -19.36
C LEU A 52 14.69 -8.31 -19.29
N ALA A 53 13.64 -8.43 -18.48
CA ALA A 53 12.64 -7.38 -18.30
C ALA A 53 13.24 -6.11 -17.68
N PHE A 54 14.10 -6.26 -16.67
CA PHE A 54 14.79 -5.14 -16.05
C PHE A 54 15.79 -4.47 -17.01
N ASN A 55 16.61 -5.25 -17.71
CA ASN A 55 17.55 -4.72 -18.71
C ASN A 55 16.81 -3.98 -19.85
N ALA A 56 15.67 -4.51 -20.29
CA ALA A 56 14.83 -3.81 -21.26
C ALA A 56 14.29 -2.50 -20.72
N LEU A 57 13.88 -2.46 -19.45
CA LEU A 57 13.33 -1.26 -18.81
C LEU A 57 14.35 -0.13 -18.69
N VAL A 58 15.62 -0.47 -18.33
CA VAL A 58 16.70 0.51 -18.15
C VAL A 58 17.51 0.78 -19.43
N ALA A 59 17.17 0.15 -20.55
CA ALA A 59 17.85 0.34 -21.81
C ALA A 59 17.70 1.81 -22.28
N PRO A 60 18.81 2.49 -22.65
CA PRO A 60 18.77 3.90 -23.04
C PRO A 60 17.82 4.19 -24.20
N GLU A 61 17.63 3.21 -25.10
CA GLU A 61 16.78 3.33 -26.29
C GLU A 61 15.29 3.45 -25.92
N LEU A 62 14.89 3.01 -24.75
CA LEU A 62 13.50 3.07 -24.29
C LEU A 62 13.16 4.36 -23.56
N ASN A 63 14.15 5.13 -23.11
CA ASN A 63 13.97 6.37 -22.35
C ASN A 63 12.89 6.24 -21.28
N PHE A 64 12.98 5.17 -20.48
CA PHE A 64 11.94 4.80 -19.52
C PHE A 64 11.56 5.97 -18.58
N PHE A 65 12.55 6.65 -18.01
CA PHE A 65 12.30 7.75 -17.08
C PHE A 65 11.66 8.97 -17.79
N ASP A 66 12.10 9.30 -18.99
CA ASP A 66 11.47 10.37 -19.79
C ASP A 66 10.04 9.99 -20.16
N SER A 67 9.79 8.71 -20.46
CA SER A 67 8.45 8.20 -20.75
C SER A 67 7.51 8.31 -19.53
N LEU A 68 7.99 8.08 -18.31
CA LEU A 68 7.21 8.29 -17.09
C LEU A 68 6.84 9.76 -16.92
N THR A 69 7.79 10.67 -17.14
CA THR A 69 7.58 12.09 -17.05
C THR A 69 6.57 12.58 -18.09
N ASP A 70 6.60 12.02 -19.30
CA ASP A 70 5.67 12.33 -20.40
C ASP A 70 4.30 11.62 -20.24
N GLY A 71 4.20 10.61 -19.37
CA GLY A 71 2.99 9.78 -19.18
C GLY A 71 2.76 8.75 -20.26
N ARG A 72 3.81 8.28 -20.89
CA ARG A 72 3.77 7.18 -21.85
C ARG A 72 4.11 5.88 -21.15
N PHE A 73 3.09 5.15 -20.70
CA PHE A 73 3.24 3.92 -19.90
C PHE A 73 3.14 2.62 -20.70
N ASP A 74 2.90 2.71 -22.01
CA ASP A 74 2.56 1.54 -22.85
C ASP A 74 3.57 0.42 -22.79
N LEU A 75 4.87 0.72 -22.76
CA LEU A 75 5.92 -0.29 -22.63
C LEU A 75 6.35 -0.51 -21.17
N ALA A 76 6.37 0.56 -20.38
CA ALA A 76 6.79 0.50 -18.98
C ALA A 76 5.85 -0.40 -18.14
N ARG A 77 4.53 -0.26 -18.33
CA ARG A 77 3.51 -1.01 -17.60
C ARG A 77 3.67 -2.53 -17.73
N PRO A 78 3.69 -3.13 -18.92
CA PRO A 78 3.87 -4.59 -19.03
C PRO A 78 5.23 -5.06 -18.52
N CYS A 79 6.31 -4.30 -18.70
CA CYS A 79 7.62 -4.65 -18.15
C CYS A 79 7.61 -4.67 -16.62
N LEU A 80 7.04 -3.66 -15.96
CA LEU A 80 6.92 -3.64 -14.50
C LEU A 80 6.01 -4.73 -13.96
N ARG A 81 4.89 -5.04 -14.65
CA ARG A 81 4.03 -6.17 -14.29
C ARG A 81 4.75 -7.52 -14.41
N ILE A 82 5.60 -7.72 -15.43
CA ILE A 82 6.45 -8.90 -15.56
C ILE A 82 7.43 -8.98 -14.39
N ILE A 83 8.10 -7.87 -14.05
CA ILE A 83 9.04 -7.80 -12.92
C ILE A 83 8.33 -8.16 -11.61
N ALA A 84 7.18 -7.54 -11.31
CA ALA A 84 6.39 -7.84 -10.11
C ALA A 84 6.01 -9.34 -10.04
N THR A 85 5.54 -9.91 -11.16
CA THR A 85 5.16 -11.33 -11.23
C THR A 85 6.35 -12.27 -11.05
N CYS A 86 7.50 -11.93 -11.63
CA CYS A 86 8.73 -12.71 -11.45
C CYS A 86 9.23 -12.65 -10.01
N LEU A 87 9.20 -11.48 -9.36
CA LEU A 87 9.60 -11.32 -7.96
C LEU A 87 8.72 -12.16 -7.03
N LYS A 88 7.39 -12.15 -7.22
CA LYS A 88 6.45 -13.02 -6.47
C LYS A 88 6.74 -14.51 -6.60
N ARG A 89 7.35 -14.94 -7.72
CA ARG A 89 7.71 -16.34 -7.98
C ARG A 89 9.16 -16.69 -7.59
N CYS A 90 9.95 -15.70 -7.16
CA CYS A 90 11.30 -15.94 -6.67
C CYS A 90 11.28 -16.68 -5.33
N ASP A 91 12.23 -17.62 -5.15
CA ASP A 91 12.39 -18.38 -3.91
C ASP A 91 13.26 -17.59 -2.93
N ARG A 92 12.65 -17.12 -1.84
CA ARG A 92 13.32 -16.36 -0.76
C ARG A 92 14.58 -17.04 -0.22
N ALA A 93 14.63 -18.38 -0.25
CA ALA A 93 15.77 -19.14 0.26
C ALA A 93 16.94 -19.22 -0.73
N LYS A 94 16.68 -19.18 -2.03
CA LYS A 94 17.66 -19.46 -3.10
C LYS A 94 18.07 -18.22 -3.89
N ASP A 95 17.22 -17.18 -3.93
CA ASP A 95 17.39 -16.04 -4.82
C ASP A 95 18.07 -14.85 -4.16
N LYS A 96 19.33 -15.04 -3.79
CA LYS A 96 20.16 -13.96 -3.25
C LYS A 96 21.02 -13.34 -4.36
N SER A 97 20.43 -12.46 -5.16
CA SER A 97 21.20 -11.55 -6.04
C SER A 97 21.07 -10.10 -5.52
N PRO A 98 21.71 -9.75 -4.39
CA PRO A 98 21.50 -8.46 -3.72
C PRO A 98 21.79 -7.27 -4.63
N LYS A 99 22.78 -7.39 -5.53
CA LYS A 99 23.11 -6.33 -6.48
C LYS A 99 21.97 -6.05 -7.46
N LEU A 100 21.41 -7.10 -8.10
CA LEU A 100 20.30 -6.93 -9.04
C LEU A 100 19.09 -6.31 -8.34
N LEU A 101 18.76 -6.78 -7.14
CA LEU A 101 17.61 -6.26 -6.37
C LEU A 101 17.86 -4.80 -5.94
N LEU A 102 19.09 -4.44 -5.59
CA LEU A 102 19.46 -3.06 -5.27
C LEU A 102 19.35 -2.15 -6.50
N ASP A 103 19.87 -2.60 -7.66
CA ASP A 103 19.77 -1.85 -8.92
C ASP A 103 18.30 -1.66 -9.34
N MET A 104 17.47 -2.69 -9.17
CA MET A 104 16.01 -2.60 -9.40
C MET A 104 15.33 -1.65 -8.42
N PHE A 105 15.69 -1.73 -7.14
CA PHE A 105 15.15 -0.82 -6.12
C PHE A 105 15.48 0.64 -6.44
N GLU A 106 16.73 0.93 -6.79
CA GLU A 106 17.13 2.30 -7.15
C GLU A 106 16.37 2.81 -8.36
N ALA A 107 16.33 2.03 -9.45
CA ALA A 107 15.75 2.48 -10.71
C ALA A 107 14.22 2.56 -10.64
N ILE A 108 13.55 1.54 -10.11
CA ILE A 108 12.08 1.41 -10.16
C ILE A 108 11.46 2.03 -8.91
N VAL A 109 11.98 1.68 -7.73
CA VAL A 109 11.35 2.09 -6.48
C VAL A 109 11.73 3.52 -6.14
N ALA A 110 13.02 3.82 -5.99
CA ALA A 110 13.43 5.14 -5.56
C ALA A 110 13.22 6.20 -6.66
N LYS A 111 13.83 6.04 -7.83
CA LYS A 111 13.77 7.04 -8.89
C LYS A 111 12.41 7.12 -9.57
N ALA A 112 11.92 6.02 -10.15
CA ALA A 112 10.65 6.05 -10.87
C ALA A 112 9.47 6.29 -9.92
N GLY A 113 9.51 5.79 -8.67
CA GLY A 113 8.53 6.11 -7.65
C GLY A 113 8.42 7.59 -7.36
N ALA A 114 9.56 8.29 -7.18
CA ALA A 114 9.59 9.74 -7.00
C ALA A 114 9.05 10.50 -8.23
N ASP A 115 9.43 10.10 -9.44
CA ASP A 115 8.94 10.72 -10.69
C ASP A 115 7.43 10.54 -10.85
N LEU A 116 6.89 9.36 -10.53
CA LEU A 116 5.45 9.09 -10.54
C LEU A 116 4.70 9.89 -9.48
N CYS A 117 5.22 10.02 -8.27
CA CYS A 117 4.63 10.87 -7.24
C CYS A 117 4.59 12.35 -7.66
N ASN A 118 5.67 12.86 -8.27
CA ASN A 118 5.69 14.22 -8.82
C ASN A 118 4.69 14.40 -9.96
N ARG A 119 4.57 13.39 -10.83
CA ARG A 119 3.60 13.41 -11.91
C ARG A 119 2.16 13.38 -11.39
N ALA A 120 1.86 12.54 -10.39
CA ALA A 120 0.54 12.48 -9.75
C ALA A 120 0.08 13.87 -9.23
N ARG A 121 1.02 14.66 -8.70
CA ARG A 121 0.74 16.04 -8.26
C ARG A 121 0.46 17.02 -9.37
N THR A 122 1.05 16.82 -10.55
CA THR A 122 0.94 17.77 -11.67
C THR A 122 -0.11 17.35 -12.70
N ARG A 123 -0.28 16.07 -12.90
CA ARG A 123 -1.20 15.44 -13.87
C ARG A 123 -1.75 14.14 -13.31
N PRO A 124 -2.68 14.20 -12.35
CA PRO A 124 -3.32 13.01 -11.80
C PRO A 124 -4.07 12.22 -12.87
N GLY A 125 -4.15 10.90 -12.70
CA GLY A 125 -4.88 10.01 -13.60
C GLY A 125 -4.76 8.55 -13.18
N GLU A 126 -5.71 7.71 -13.59
CA GLU A 126 -5.75 6.28 -13.27
C GLU A 126 -4.47 5.55 -13.67
N ASP A 127 -3.92 5.85 -14.85
CA ASP A 127 -2.67 5.26 -15.32
C ASP A 127 -1.50 5.52 -14.37
N VAL A 128 -1.43 6.72 -13.78
CA VAL A 128 -0.38 7.08 -12.81
C VAL A 128 -0.61 6.34 -11.50
N ALA A 129 -1.86 6.25 -11.04
CA ALA A 129 -2.22 5.52 -9.85
C ALA A 129 -1.87 4.03 -9.98
N GLU A 130 -2.20 3.40 -11.11
CA GLU A 130 -1.83 2.03 -11.42
C GLU A 130 -0.30 1.83 -11.39
N MET A 131 0.45 2.74 -12.00
CA MET A 131 1.91 2.65 -12.02
C MET A 131 2.52 2.75 -10.62
N ILE A 132 2.02 3.65 -9.76
CA ILE A 132 2.45 3.75 -8.36
C ILE A 132 2.14 2.44 -7.61
N ASN A 133 0.95 1.88 -7.79
CA ASN A 133 0.57 0.62 -7.16
C ASN A 133 1.51 -0.53 -7.59
N ILE A 134 1.86 -0.64 -8.87
CA ILE A 134 2.83 -1.64 -9.34
C ILE A 134 4.21 -1.43 -8.67
N VAL A 135 4.65 -0.18 -8.51
CA VAL A 135 5.91 0.15 -7.82
C VAL A 135 5.85 -0.27 -6.35
N ILE A 136 4.72 -0.05 -5.66
CA ILE A 136 4.53 -0.50 -4.27
C ILE A 136 4.65 -2.03 -4.17
N VAL A 137 3.99 -2.77 -5.06
CA VAL A 137 4.08 -4.24 -5.10
C VAL A 137 5.52 -4.70 -5.33
N ILE A 138 6.24 -4.08 -6.29
CA ILE A 138 7.66 -4.39 -6.54
C ILE A 138 8.50 -4.10 -5.30
N SER A 139 8.22 -3.00 -4.60
CA SER A 139 8.93 -2.62 -3.38
C SER A 139 8.79 -3.67 -2.27
N GLN A 140 7.56 -4.12 -2.03
CA GLN A 140 7.24 -5.16 -1.04
C GLN A 140 8.00 -6.45 -1.35
N GLU A 141 7.94 -6.93 -2.60
CA GLU A 141 8.61 -8.16 -3.00
C GLU A 141 10.15 -8.05 -2.90
N ILE A 142 10.74 -6.90 -3.25
CA ILE A 142 12.18 -6.68 -3.10
C ILE A 142 12.58 -6.69 -1.63
N LEU A 143 11.86 -5.99 -0.76
CA LEU A 143 12.14 -5.95 0.67
C LEU A 143 12.02 -7.35 1.31
N ASP A 144 11.02 -8.11 0.93
CA ASP A 144 10.81 -9.49 1.37
C ASP A 144 11.94 -10.45 0.95
N LEU A 145 12.52 -10.24 -0.25
CA LEU A 145 13.65 -11.02 -0.75
C LEU A 145 15.00 -10.61 -0.13
N CYS A 146 15.11 -9.38 0.38
CA CYS A 146 16.36 -8.75 0.84
C CYS A 146 16.42 -8.56 2.36
N ALA A 147 15.97 -9.47 3.17
CA ALA A 147 15.89 -9.35 4.63
C ALA A 147 17.26 -9.30 5.36
N THR A 148 18.26 -8.57 4.85
CA THR A 148 19.56 -8.38 5.54
C THR A 148 19.83 -6.91 5.84
N ASP A 149 20.33 -6.61 7.04
CA ASP A 149 20.56 -5.23 7.54
C ASP A 149 21.46 -4.37 6.64
N LEU A 150 22.46 -4.97 6.00
CA LEU A 150 23.37 -4.25 5.09
C LEU A 150 22.65 -3.75 3.84
N VAL A 151 21.80 -4.57 3.23
CA VAL A 151 21.05 -4.21 2.02
C VAL A 151 19.96 -3.17 2.37
N ASN A 152 19.34 -3.31 3.54
CA ASN A 152 18.33 -2.37 4.01
C ASN A 152 18.89 -0.96 4.24
N ALA A 153 20.15 -0.83 4.69
CA ALA A 153 20.80 0.46 4.83
C ALA A 153 21.03 1.14 3.46
N GLU A 154 21.37 0.35 2.43
CA GLU A 154 21.53 0.86 1.05
C GLU A 154 20.18 1.31 0.47
N PHE A 155 19.07 0.62 0.76
CA PHE A 155 17.74 1.06 0.34
C PHE A 155 17.41 2.45 0.89
N CYS A 156 17.68 2.70 2.17
CA CYS A 156 17.48 4.02 2.76
C CYS A 156 18.29 5.10 2.01
N ASN A 157 19.57 4.84 1.71
CA ASN A 157 20.39 5.78 0.96
C ASN A 157 19.77 6.07 -0.44
N LYS A 158 19.33 5.02 -1.16
CA LYS A 158 18.69 5.20 -2.48
C LYS A 158 17.42 6.03 -2.43
N LEU A 159 16.57 5.82 -1.42
CA LEU A 159 15.37 6.63 -1.21
C LEU A 159 15.72 8.11 -0.94
N MET A 160 16.79 8.36 -0.20
CA MET A 160 17.27 9.72 0.10
C MET A 160 17.89 10.39 -1.13
N ASP A 161 18.74 9.67 -1.89
CA ASP A 161 19.40 10.18 -3.09
C ASP A 161 18.40 10.69 -4.14
N HIS A 162 17.21 10.07 -4.21
CA HIS A 162 16.15 10.43 -5.14
C HIS A 162 15.00 11.27 -4.52
N ASN A 163 15.12 11.67 -3.25
CA ASN A 163 14.10 12.41 -2.50
C ASN A 163 12.71 11.71 -2.49
N SER A 164 12.68 10.37 -2.54
CA SER A 164 11.46 9.59 -2.72
C SER A 164 10.51 9.76 -1.53
N ILE A 165 11.04 9.79 -0.31
CA ILE A 165 10.28 9.98 0.93
C ILE A 165 9.61 11.36 0.93
N GLU A 166 10.37 12.42 0.70
CA GLU A 166 9.84 13.78 0.68
C GLU A 166 8.78 13.96 -0.39
N THR A 167 9.00 13.39 -1.58
CA THR A 167 8.09 13.48 -2.71
C THR A 167 6.75 12.78 -2.42
N ALA A 168 6.79 11.61 -1.77
CA ALA A 168 5.58 10.90 -1.34
C ALA A 168 4.81 11.67 -0.25
N ILE A 169 5.50 12.25 0.73
CA ILE A 169 4.89 13.11 1.76
C ILE A 169 4.20 14.32 1.12
N ARG A 170 4.84 14.96 0.14
CA ARG A 170 4.25 16.08 -0.59
C ARG A 170 3.05 15.66 -1.43
N LEU A 171 3.07 14.44 -2.00
CA LEU A 171 1.92 13.90 -2.72
C LEU A 171 0.73 13.73 -1.78
N TYR A 172 0.92 13.12 -0.59
CA TYR A 172 -0.13 13.04 0.42
C TYR A 172 -0.71 14.41 0.76
N ALA A 173 0.15 15.37 1.06
CA ALA A 173 -0.28 16.72 1.48
C ALA A 173 -1.15 17.43 0.43
N SER A 174 -0.90 17.18 -0.87
CA SER A 174 -1.61 17.78 -2.01
C SER A 174 -2.68 16.88 -2.62
N SER A 175 -2.93 15.70 -2.08
CA SER A 175 -3.82 14.70 -2.68
C SER A 175 -5.30 15.10 -2.68
N HIS A 176 -5.70 16.07 -1.86
CA HIS A 176 -7.03 16.65 -1.88
C HIS A 176 -7.37 17.34 -3.22
N ASP A 177 -6.36 17.82 -3.95
CA ASP A 177 -6.49 18.43 -5.28
C ASP A 177 -6.17 17.43 -6.41
N ALA A 178 -5.40 16.38 -6.12
CA ALA A 178 -5.00 15.35 -7.07
C ALA A 178 -6.03 14.21 -7.10
N LEU A 179 -7.24 14.50 -7.57
CA LEU A 179 -8.33 13.53 -7.60
C LEU A 179 -8.33 12.72 -8.90
N VAL A 180 -8.77 11.46 -8.80
CA VAL A 180 -9.10 10.58 -9.92
C VAL A 180 -10.57 10.20 -9.75
N ASP A 181 -11.42 10.55 -10.70
CA ASP A 181 -12.88 10.37 -10.61
C ASP A 181 -13.48 10.90 -9.29
N ASP A 182 -13.07 12.11 -8.91
CA ASP A 182 -13.43 12.78 -7.65
C ASP A 182 -13.00 12.03 -6.37
N GLN A 183 -12.05 11.09 -6.48
CA GLN A 183 -11.56 10.29 -5.35
C GLN A 183 -10.07 10.58 -5.04
N PRO A 184 -9.68 10.69 -3.75
CA PRO A 184 -8.32 10.98 -3.34
C PRO A 184 -7.42 9.73 -3.30
N ILE A 185 -7.36 8.95 -4.39
CA ILE A 185 -6.62 7.68 -4.49
C ILE A 185 -5.14 7.88 -4.15
N PHE A 186 -4.56 9.02 -4.54
CA PHE A 186 -3.15 9.30 -4.28
C PHE A 186 -2.83 9.52 -2.79
N ALA A 187 -3.82 9.81 -1.95
CA ALA A 187 -3.61 9.86 -0.50
C ALA A 187 -3.26 8.48 0.05
N GLU A 188 -4.04 7.45 -0.32
CA GLU A 188 -3.78 6.07 0.08
C GLU A 188 -2.44 5.59 -0.49
N LEU A 189 -2.24 5.69 -1.81
CA LEU A 189 -1.04 5.20 -2.48
C LEU A 189 0.25 5.84 -1.96
N SER A 190 0.25 7.14 -1.65
CA SER A 190 1.44 7.81 -1.12
C SER A 190 1.81 7.34 0.28
N LEU A 191 0.82 7.12 1.14
CA LEU A 191 1.05 6.59 2.48
C LEU A 191 1.42 5.11 2.45
N GLU A 192 0.76 4.29 1.61
CA GLU A 192 1.12 2.88 1.44
C GLU A 192 2.56 2.71 0.94
N TYR A 193 2.98 3.56 -0.01
CA TYR A 193 4.36 3.63 -0.46
C TYR A 193 5.33 3.89 0.71
N LEU A 194 5.01 4.82 1.62
CA LEU A 194 5.82 5.11 2.80
C LEU A 194 5.77 3.98 3.83
N VAL A 195 4.60 3.40 4.10
CA VAL A 195 4.42 2.27 5.03
C VAL A 195 5.27 1.07 4.62
N THR A 196 5.33 0.78 3.32
CA THR A 196 6.13 -0.33 2.78
C THR A 196 7.59 -0.26 3.22
N PHE A 197 8.15 0.94 3.35
CA PHE A 197 9.55 1.10 3.77
C PHE A 197 9.76 1.19 5.29
N CYS A 198 8.71 1.27 6.08
CA CYS A 198 8.86 1.35 7.54
C CYS A 198 9.51 0.11 8.15
N SER A 199 9.49 -1.03 7.45
CA SER A 199 10.22 -2.24 7.85
C SER A 199 11.74 -2.15 7.65
N ALA A 200 12.22 -1.22 6.81
CA ALA A 200 13.64 -1.04 6.55
C ALA A 200 14.29 -0.14 7.61
N PRO A 201 15.42 -0.56 8.22
CA PRO A 201 16.13 0.24 9.23
C PRO A 201 16.43 1.65 8.76
N ARG A 202 16.35 2.64 9.65
CA ARG A 202 16.59 4.08 9.42
C ARG A 202 15.52 4.78 8.57
N VAL A 203 14.72 4.09 7.78
CA VAL A 203 13.68 4.75 6.97
C VAL A 203 12.60 5.39 7.83
N PRO A 204 12.09 4.77 8.91
CA PRO A 204 11.15 5.43 9.82
C PRO A 204 11.69 6.75 10.39
N GLU A 205 12.99 6.80 10.74
CA GLU A 205 13.63 8.04 11.22
C GLU A 205 13.63 9.12 10.12
N GLN A 206 13.94 8.75 8.87
CA GLN A 206 13.90 9.68 7.74
C GLN A 206 12.48 10.16 7.42
N ILE A 207 11.49 9.28 7.49
CA ILE A 207 10.08 9.65 7.32
C ILE A 207 9.66 10.67 8.39
N ALA A 208 10.04 10.45 9.66
CA ALA A 208 9.76 11.36 10.76
C ALA A 208 10.49 12.70 10.59
N VAL A 209 11.78 12.69 10.24
CA VAL A 209 12.60 13.90 10.00
C VAL A 209 12.06 14.74 8.84
N ASN A 210 11.52 14.10 7.79
CA ASN A 210 10.87 14.79 6.68
C ASN A 210 9.47 15.34 7.03
N GLY A 211 9.01 15.19 8.27
CA GLY A 211 7.85 15.88 8.81
C GLY A 211 6.52 15.23 8.47
N ILE A 212 6.43 13.91 8.26
CA ILE A 212 5.17 13.24 7.94
C ILE A 212 4.09 13.50 9.00
N ILE A 213 4.44 13.50 10.31
CA ILE A 213 3.46 13.68 11.38
C ILE A 213 2.80 15.06 11.31
N PRO A 214 3.53 16.19 11.20
CA PRO A 214 2.93 17.50 10.93
C PRO A 214 2.03 17.50 9.68
N PHE A 215 2.45 16.87 8.58
CA PHE A 215 1.61 16.80 7.38
C PHE A 215 0.32 15.99 7.59
N ILE A 216 0.37 14.89 8.33
CA ILE A 216 -0.81 14.12 8.72
C ILE A 216 -1.73 14.92 9.65
N MET A 217 -1.21 15.85 10.43
CA MET A 217 -2.00 16.64 11.36
C MET A 217 -2.57 17.92 10.73
N GLU A 218 -1.85 18.57 9.83
CA GLU A 218 -2.09 19.96 9.43
C GLU A 218 -2.35 20.15 7.92
N SER A 219 -2.17 19.11 7.07
CA SER A 219 -2.37 19.25 5.62
C SER A 219 -3.84 19.45 5.26
N PRO A 220 -4.16 20.03 4.07
CA PRO A 220 -5.52 20.09 3.58
C PRO A 220 -6.20 18.72 3.49
N MET A 221 -5.45 17.65 3.10
CA MET A 221 -5.97 16.28 3.10
C MET A 221 -6.39 15.83 4.50
N SER A 222 -5.62 16.20 5.51
CA SER A 222 -5.96 15.90 6.91
C SER A 222 -7.23 16.62 7.37
N SER A 223 -7.44 17.84 6.89
CA SER A 223 -8.68 18.57 7.14
C SER A 223 -9.90 17.87 6.49
N VAL A 224 -9.74 17.29 5.31
CA VAL A 224 -10.79 16.47 4.67
C VAL A 224 -11.10 15.25 5.53
N LEU A 225 -10.09 14.51 6.00
CA LEU A 225 -10.29 13.36 6.88
C LEU A 225 -11.00 13.75 8.18
N GLN A 226 -10.64 14.88 8.82
CA GLN A 226 -11.23 15.32 10.09
C GLN A 226 -12.67 15.81 9.94
N SER A 227 -13.01 16.42 8.80
CA SER A 227 -14.34 17.01 8.58
C SER A 227 -15.36 16.06 7.98
N THR A 228 -14.94 14.89 7.49
CA THR A 228 -15.79 13.93 6.78
C THR A 228 -16.16 12.78 7.71
N ASP A 229 -17.41 12.29 7.64
CA ASP A 229 -17.81 11.02 8.24
C ASP A 229 -17.21 9.87 7.44
N ILE A 230 -15.97 9.52 7.76
CA ILE A 230 -15.20 8.49 7.04
C ILE A 230 -15.79 7.08 7.20
N HIS A 231 -16.57 6.82 8.26
CA HIS A 231 -17.21 5.52 8.50
C HIS A 231 -18.47 5.31 7.64
N SER A 232 -18.92 6.36 6.95
CA SER A 232 -20.00 6.22 5.97
C SER A 232 -19.52 5.37 4.78
N ILE A 233 -20.35 4.43 4.32
CA ILE A 233 -20.07 3.58 3.17
C ILE A 233 -19.78 4.38 1.89
N HIS A 234 -20.27 5.60 1.80
CA HIS A 234 -20.01 6.50 0.68
C HIS A 234 -18.59 7.07 0.66
N HIS A 235 -17.88 7.00 1.81
CA HIS A 235 -16.53 7.52 1.98
C HIS A 235 -15.49 6.39 2.24
N HIS A 236 -15.77 5.18 1.71
CA HIS A 236 -14.92 4.01 1.96
C HIS A 236 -13.45 4.22 1.58
N LEU A 237 -13.15 5.00 0.52
CA LEU A 237 -11.77 5.32 0.15
C LEU A 237 -11.08 6.23 1.19
N LEU A 238 -11.78 7.23 1.74
CA LEU A 238 -11.23 8.02 2.84
C LEU A 238 -11.00 7.17 4.10
N HIS A 239 -11.89 6.21 4.35
CA HIS A 239 -11.71 5.24 5.42
C HIS A 239 -10.49 4.33 5.17
N GLN A 240 -10.23 3.93 3.93
CA GLN A 240 -9.00 3.21 3.56
C GLN A 240 -7.74 4.07 3.73
N VAL A 241 -7.75 5.34 3.30
CA VAL A 241 -6.65 6.29 3.57
C VAL A 241 -6.32 6.36 5.05
N TRP A 242 -7.33 6.43 5.91
CA TRP A 242 -7.18 6.43 7.35
C TRP A 242 -6.59 5.11 7.87
N THR A 243 -7.21 3.99 7.53
CA THR A 243 -6.90 2.66 8.10
C THR A 243 -5.64 2.04 7.51
N ARG A 244 -5.40 2.18 6.19
CA ARG A 244 -4.24 1.57 5.50
C ARG A 244 -3.05 2.51 5.36
N GLY A 245 -3.27 3.80 5.54
CA GLY A 245 -2.22 4.82 5.39
C GLY A 245 -1.87 5.50 6.70
N VAL A 246 -2.77 6.32 7.22
CA VAL A 246 -2.49 7.21 8.37
C VAL A 246 -2.16 6.43 9.63
N LEU A 247 -3.04 5.50 10.05
CA LEU A 247 -2.82 4.70 11.26
C LEU A 247 -1.56 3.83 11.18
N PRO A 248 -1.29 3.09 10.09
CA PRO A 248 -0.06 2.31 9.96
C PRO A 248 1.21 3.15 9.99
N ILE A 249 1.23 4.35 9.42
CA ILE A 249 2.40 5.25 9.51
C ILE A 249 2.68 5.59 10.98
N ILE A 250 1.68 6.06 11.73
CA ILE A 250 1.85 6.43 13.14
C ILE A 250 2.29 5.20 13.96
N PHE A 251 1.67 4.04 13.74
CA PHE A 251 2.01 2.81 14.42
C PHE A 251 3.47 2.38 14.14
N ASN A 252 3.87 2.30 12.87
CA ASN A 252 5.22 1.87 12.50
C ASN A 252 6.30 2.84 12.98
N LEU A 253 6.02 4.16 12.92
CA LEU A 253 6.94 5.16 13.47
C LEU A 253 7.08 5.00 14.98
N LEU A 254 5.96 4.84 15.70
CA LEU A 254 6.00 4.65 17.16
C LEU A 254 6.72 3.35 17.55
N GLN A 255 6.47 2.27 16.82
CA GLN A 255 7.15 0.99 17.04
C GLN A 255 8.66 1.09 16.81
N SER A 256 9.09 1.83 15.78
CA SER A 256 10.51 1.95 15.40
C SER A 256 11.27 2.98 16.21
N LEU A 257 10.65 4.11 16.58
CA LEU A 257 11.32 5.25 17.23
C LEU A 257 10.98 5.36 18.73
N GLY A 258 9.95 4.62 19.18
CA GLY A 258 9.57 4.53 20.60
C GLY A 258 9.22 5.89 21.20
N THR A 259 9.81 6.18 22.37
CA THR A 259 9.53 7.40 23.13
C THR A 259 9.90 8.70 22.42
N ARG A 260 10.78 8.65 21.39
CA ARG A 260 11.20 9.84 20.65
C ARG A 260 10.02 10.58 19.97
N ILE A 261 9.00 9.84 19.53
CA ILE A 261 7.82 10.40 18.87
C ILE A 261 6.54 10.26 19.68
N LEU A 262 6.63 9.77 20.91
CA LEU A 262 5.46 9.49 21.76
C LEU A 262 4.55 10.74 21.92
N ARG A 263 5.15 11.92 22.12
CA ARG A 263 4.38 13.18 22.27
C ARG A 263 3.61 13.53 21.00
N ASP A 264 4.24 13.34 19.84
CA ASP A 264 3.61 13.59 18.54
C ASP A 264 2.48 12.57 18.29
N ALA A 265 2.69 11.29 18.63
CA ALA A 265 1.66 10.26 18.54
C ALA A 265 0.47 10.56 19.49
N ILE A 266 0.72 11.00 20.72
CA ILE A 266 -0.36 11.44 21.65
C ILE A 266 -1.08 12.67 21.11
N SER A 267 -0.37 13.64 20.54
CA SER A 267 -0.96 14.81 19.92
C SER A 267 -1.84 14.44 18.73
N PHE A 268 -1.38 13.52 17.90
CA PHE A 268 -2.15 12.93 16.80
C PHE A 268 -3.44 12.26 17.33
N LEU A 269 -3.37 11.39 18.33
CA LEU A 269 -4.52 10.70 18.88
C LEU A 269 -5.55 11.69 19.48
N ARG A 270 -5.10 12.76 20.09
CA ARG A 270 -5.99 13.84 20.60
C ARG A 270 -6.65 14.62 19.47
N LEU A 271 -5.92 14.91 18.40
CA LEU A 271 -6.46 15.63 17.24
C LEU A 271 -7.56 14.84 16.53
N TYR A 272 -7.35 13.52 16.40
CA TYR A 272 -8.28 12.59 15.74
C TYR A 272 -9.22 11.87 16.72
N GLU A 273 -9.33 12.35 17.97
CA GLU A 273 -10.23 11.77 18.97
C GLU A 273 -11.68 11.62 18.46
N PRO A 274 -12.28 12.58 17.71
CA PRO A 274 -13.63 12.40 17.17
C PRO A 274 -13.78 11.21 16.24
N GLN A 275 -12.82 10.97 15.31
CA GLN A 275 -12.82 9.83 14.39
C GLN A 275 -12.66 8.53 15.15
N ILE A 276 -11.73 8.49 16.10
CA ILE A 276 -11.48 7.33 16.95
C ILE A 276 -12.73 6.97 17.76
N GLN A 277 -13.40 7.96 18.35
CA GLN A 277 -14.65 7.74 19.09
C GLN A 277 -15.78 7.27 18.16
N ALA A 278 -15.86 7.79 16.93
CA ALA A 278 -16.83 7.36 15.95
C ALA A 278 -16.62 5.88 15.58
N ALA A 279 -15.38 5.44 15.34
CA ALA A 279 -15.06 4.03 15.07
C ALA A 279 -15.58 3.09 16.17
N PHE A 280 -15.38 3.42 17.44
CA PHE A 280 -15.85 2.60 18.55
C PHE A 280 -17.36 2.70 18.78
N THR A 281 -17.96 3.86 18.52
CA THR A 281 -19.41 4.06 18.65
C THR A 281 -20.19 3.30 17.57
N GLU A 282 -19.61 3.12 16.38
CA GLU A 282 -20.22 2.36 15.30
C GLU A 282 -20.53 0.91 15.71
N TRP A 283 -19.73 0.30 16.58
CA TRP A 283 -19.94 -1.05 17.08
C TRP A 283 -21.18 -1.19 18.00
N ALA A 284 -21.66 -0.11 18.60
CA ALA A 284 -22.85 -0.16 19.43
C ALA A 284 -24.14 -0.38 18.61
N ARG A 285 -24.19 0.14 17.38
CA ARG A 285 -25.32 -0.01 16.46
C ARG A 285 -24.83 -0.01 15.02
N PRO A 286 -24.12 -1.06 14.60
CA PRO A 286 -23.50 -1.09 13.28
C PRO A 286 -24.58 -1.09 12.20
N LYS A 287 -24.48 -0.13 11.28
CA LYS A 287 -25.29 -0.11 10.04
C LYS A 287 -24.72 -1.06 9.01
N CYS A 288 -23.39 -1.12 8.96
CA CYS A 288 -22.63 -1.89 8.01
C CYS A 288 -21.28 -2.27 8.67
N ILE A 289 -20.87 -3.52 8.52
CA ILE A 289 -19.56 -4.00 8.99
C ILE A 289 -18.72 -4.31 7.76
N THR A 290 -17.61 -3.59 7.63
CA THR A 290 -16.60 -3.76 6.58
C THR A 290 -15.32 -4.31 7.17
N THR A 291 -14.46 -4.93 6.36
CA THR A 291 -13.11 -5.32 6.81
C THR A 291 -12.32 -4.10 7.28
N THR A 292 -12.48 -2.95 6.59
CA THR A 292 -11.81 -1.70 6.96
C THR A 292 -12.16 -1.24 8.39
N LEU A 293 -13.43 -1.37 8.84
CA LEU A 293 -13.81 -1.03 10.22
C LEU A 293 -13.18 -1.98 11.24
N VAL A 294 -13.05 -3.27 10.90
CA VAL A 294 -12.41 -4.25 11.77
C VAL A 294 -10.90 -3.99 11.85
N ASP A 295 -10.26 -3.77 10.69
CA ASP A 295 -8.83 -3.44 10.59
C ASP A 295 -8.49 -2.16 11.36
N GLU A 296 -9.33 -1.10 11.25
CA GLU A 296 -9.22 0.12 12.03
C GLU A 296 -9.25 -0.15 13.52
N THR A 297 -10.23 -0.94 13.97
CA THR A 297 -10.40 -1.27 15.38
C THR A 297 -9.19 -2.02 15.92
N LEU A 298 -8.69 -3.02 15.18
CA LEU A 298 -7.47 -3.75 15.54
C LEU A 298 -6.26 -2.82 15.66
N LEU A 299 -6.02 -2.00 14.65
CA LEU A 299 -4.89 -1.07 14.63
C LEU A 299 -4.96 -0.06 15.78
N LEU A 300 -6.13 0.49 16.07
CA LEU A 300 -6.32 1.41 17.19
C LEU A 300 -6.06 0.75 18.53
N LEU A 301 -6.54 -0.48 18.76
CA LEU A 301 -6.29 -1.21 19.99
C LEU A 301 -4.80 -1.50 20.18
N ILE A 302 -4.11 -1.96 19.13
CA ILE A 302 -2.67 -2.20 19.18
C ILE A 302 -1.91 -0.89 19.41
N LEU A 303 -2.28 0.18 18.71
CA LEU A 303 -1.66 1.49 18.88
C LEU A 303 -1.81 2.02 20.31
N PHE A 304 -3.00 1.87 20.91
CA PHE A 304 -3.22 2.25 22.31
C PHE A 304 -2.39 1.45 23.28
N GLU A 305 -2.22 0.14 23.05
CA GLU A 305 -1.37 -0.71 23.89
C GLU A 305 0.09 -0.27 23.83
N VAL A 306 0.59 0.04 22.64
CA VAL A 306 1.95 0.54 22.44
C VAL A 306 2.12 1.92 23.09
N VAL A 307 1.17 2.84 22.90
CA VAL A 307 1.19 4.17 23.55
C VAL A 307 1.13 4.04 25.08
N ASP A 308 0.28 3.19 25.63
CA ASP A 308 0.21 2.98 27.08
C ASP A 308 1.52 2.40 27.63
N THR A 309 2.12 1.44 26.92
CA THR A 309 3.41 0.87 27.30
C THR A 309 4.52 1.92 27.38
N TYR A 310 4.63 2.80 26.38
CA TYR A 310 5.64 3.88 26.39
C TYR A 310 5.27 5.01 27.35
N SER A 311 3.98 5.32 27.53
CA SER A 311 3.49 6.34 28.45
C SER A 311 3.77 6.02 29.91
N ARG A 312 3.74 4.73 30.28
CA ARG A 312 4.14 4.27 31.64
C ARG A 312 5.62 4.57 31.92
N ILE A 313 6.46 4.59 30.91
CA ILE A 313 7.88 4.94 31.01
C ILE A 313 8.04 6.44 31.23
N GLU A 314 7.29 7.29 30.50
CA GLU A 314 7.44 8.75 30.49
C GLU A 314 6.47 9.49 31.45
N GLN A 315 5.58 8.78 32.17
CA GLN A 315 4.55 9.34 33.06
C GLN A 315 3.51 10.24 32.37
N ASP A 316 3.39 10.18 31.04
CA ASP A 316 2.39 10.93 30.26
C ASP A 316 1.26 9.94 29.91
N ARG A 317 0.09 10.07 30.54
CA ARG A 317 -0.97 9.07 30.40
C ARG A 317 -1.95 9.43 29.29
N PHE A 318 -2.12 8.51 28.36
CA PHE A 318 -3.26 8.46 27.45
C PHE A 318 -4.21 7.35 27.94
N VAL A 319 -5.46 7.68 28.21
CA VAL A 319 -6.46 6.71 28.67
C VAL A 319 -7.55 6.56 27.63
N PHE A 320 -7.63 5.38 27.02
CA PHE A 320 -8.74 5.03 26.15
C PHE A 320 -9.98 4.64 26.98
N ARG A 321 -11.12 5.28 26.66
CA ARG A 321 -12.42 5.01 27.28
C ARG A 321 -13.32 4.25 26.31
N GLY A 322 -14.06 3.22 26.77
CA GLY A 322 -15.02 2.48 25.96
C GLY A 322 -14.59 1.03 25.63
N LYS A 323 -13.50 0.54 26.21
CA LYS A 323 -13.00 -0.81 25.99
C LYS A 323 -14.03 -1.90 26.40
N GLU A 324 -14.74 -1.69 27.51
CA GLU A 324 -15.74 -2.63 28.02
C GLU A 324 -16.98 -2.71 27.10
N ASP A 325 -17.48 -1.57 26.65
CA ASP A 325 -18.63 -1.49 25.74
C ASP A 325 -18.30 -2.14 24.39
N LEU A 326 -17.09 -1.92 23.87
CA LEU A 326 -16.63 -2.54 22.64
C LEU A 326 -16.58 -4.09 22.79
N LEU A 327 -16.04 -4.60 23.90
CA LEU A 327 -15.96 -6.03 24.15
C LEU A 327 -17.36 -6.67 24.19
N GLU A 328 -18.34 -6.03 24.84
CA GLU A 328 -19.72 -6.50 24.88
C GLU A 328 -20.33 -6.55 23.46
N ASN A 329 -20.15 -5.49 22.67
CA ASN A 329 -20.66 -5.40 21.29
C ASN A 329 -20.05 -6.46 20.39
N VAL A 330 -18.73 -6.67 20.43
CA VAL A 330 -18.03 -7.72 19.67
C VAL A 330 -18.51 -9.11 20.07
N ASN A 331 -18.66 -9.40 21.36
CA ASN A 331 -19.18 -10.67 21.85
C ASN A 331 -20.61 -10.92 21.35
N ASN A 332 -21.46 -9.89 21.35
CA ASN A 332 -22.83 -10.00 20.84
C ASN A 332 -22.85 -10.34 19.34
N LEU A 333 -22.00 -9.72 18.52
CA LEU A 333 -21.90 -10.01 17.09
C LEU A 333 -21.40 -11.43 16.85
N LEU A 334 -20.37 -11.88 17.52
CA LEU A 334 -19.84 -13.24 17.42
C LEU A 334 -20.84 -14.31 17.86
N ALA A 335 -21.67 -14.02 18.89
CA ALA A 335 -22.73 -14.91 19.34
C ALA A 335 -23.90 -15.02 18.31
N HIS A 336 -24.04 -14.07 17.37
CA HIS A 336 -25.13 -14.00 16.42
C HIS A 336 -24.64 -14.01 14.94
N PRO A 337 -24.07 -15.09 14.41
CA PRO A 337 -23.46 -15.13 13.08
C PRO A 337 -24.39 -14.73 11.92
N ARG A 338 -25.70 -15.01 12.05
CA ARG A 338 -26.69 -14.61 11.04
C ARG A 338 -26.89 -13.09 11.01
N TYR A 339 -26.81 -12.45 12.16
CA TYR A 339 -26.88 -11.00 12.26
C TYR A 339 -25.63 -10.35 11.69
N LEU A 340 -24.47 -10.86 12.04
CA LEU A 340 -23.18 -10.44 11.47
C LEU A 340 -23.20 -10.55 9.93
N ALA A 341 -23.65 -11.69 9.37
CA ALA A 341 -23.73 -11.89 7.93
C ALA A 341 -24.66 -10.89 7.21
N ARG A 342 -25.69 -10.40 7.87
CA ARG A 342 -26.58 -9.37 7.30
C ARG A 342 -25.98 -7.98 7.31
N LEU A 343 -25.07 -7.70 8.22
CA LEU A 343 -24.39 -6.41 8.36
C LEU A 343 -23.11 -6.34 7.55
N THR A 344 -22.50 -7.49 7.22
CA THR A 344 -21.27 -7.57 6.44
C THR A 344 -21.48 -7.04 5.02
N HIS A 345 -20.62 -6.10 4.62
CA HIS A 345 -20.70 -5.46 3.31
C HIS A 345 -19.32 -5.44 2.64
N PRO A 346 -19.16 -5.98 1.42
CA PRO A 346 -17.90 -5.91 0.68
C PRO A 346 -17.67 -4.48 0.15
N THR A 347 -16.45 -3.98 0.26
CA THR A 347 -16.03 -2.65 -0.22
C THR A 347 -15.05 -2.73 -1.38
N THR A 348 -14.39 -3.89 -1.58
CA THR A 348 -13.44 -4.13 -2.67
C THR A 348 -13.91 -5.28 -3.57
N PHE A 349 -13.33 -5.37 -4.77
CA PHE A 349 -13.60 -6.48 -5.69
C PHE A 349 -13.22 -7.84 -5.08
N GLU A 350 -12.09 -7.91 -4.37
CA GLU A 350 -11.63 -9.13 -3.71
C GLU A 350 -12.60 -9.57 -2.60
N GLU A 351 -13.13 -8.62 -1.85
CA GLU A 351 -14.16 -8.88 -0.85
C GLU A 351 -15.48 -9.34 -1.48
N GLN A 352 -15.83 -8.81 -2.65
CA GLN A 352 -17.00 -9.28 -3.42
C GLN A 352 -16.84 -10.75 -3.83
N VAL A 353 -15.66 -11.13 -4.33
CA VAL A 353 -15.34 -12.52 -4.65
C VAL A 353 -15.48 -13.41 -3.41
N LEU A 354 -14.92 -13.00 -2.27
CA LEU A 354 -15.07 -13.73 -1.00
C LEU A 354 -16.52 -13.81 -0.52
N ALA A 355 -17.32 -12.78 -0.77
CA ALA A 355 -18.74 -12.77 -0.41
C ALA A 355 -19.58 -13.71 -1.30
N GLU A 356 -19.15 -13.97 -2.54
CA GLU A 356 -19.78 -14.89 -3.46
C GLU A 356 -19.35 -16.35 -3.21
N GLU A 357 -18.20 -16.59 -2.60
CA GLU A 357 -17.70 -17.91 -2.24
C GLU A 357 -18.60 -18.54 -1.15
N ARG A 358 -19.58 -19.33 -1.56
CA ARG A 358 -20.40 -20.16 -0.66
C ARG A 358 -19.91 -21.59 -0.68
N ARG A 359 -19.46 -22.08 0.47
CA ARG A 359 -19.29 -23.53 0.65
C ARG A 359 -20.66 -24.17 0.83
N GLU A 360 -20.92 -25.24 0.08
CA GLU A 360 -22.18 -25.99 0.19
C GLU A 360 -22.46 -26.39 1.65
N GLY A 361 -23.60 -25.94 2.20
CA GLY A 361 -24.03 -26.24 3.56
C GLY A 361 -23.58 -25.28 4.66
N GLU A 362 -22.76 -24.26 4.37
CA GLU A 362 -22.37 -23.25 5.34
C GLU A 362 -23.20 -21.96 5.19
N PHE A 363 -23.65 -21.42 6.33
CA PHE A 363 -24.33 -20.10 6.36
C PHE A 363 -23.33 -18.92 6.22
N LYS A 364 -22.03 -19.19 6.34
CA LYS A 364 -20.96 -18.19 6.24
C LYS A 364 -20.33 -18.26 4.84
N ASN A 365 -20.33 -17.14 4.15
CA ASN A 365 -19.46 -16.95 2.97
C ASN A 365 -18.01 -16.63 3.43
N GLY A 366 -17.06 -16.61 2.50
CA GLY A 366 -15.65 -16.37 2.79
C GLY A 366 -15.40 -15.04 3.53
N LEU A 367 -16.12 -13.98 3.15
CA LEU A 367 -15.99 -12.66 3.78
C LEU A 367 -16.46 -12.65 5.25
N VAL A 368 -17.62 -13.26 5.53
CA VAL A 368 -18.13 -13.37 6.91
C VAL A 368 -17.21 -14.23 7.79
N ALA A 369 -16.61 -15.27 7.20
CA ALA A 369 -15.64 -16.10 7.91
C ALA A 369 -14.38 -15.30 8.28
N LYS A 370 -13.84 -14.52 7.35
CA LYS A 370 -12.73 -13.61 7.58
C LYS A 370 -13.05 -12.62 8.69
N ILE A 371 -14.11 -11.84 8.56
CA ILE A 371 -14.53 -10.86 9.58
C ILE A 371 -14.75 -11.52 10.95
N SER A 372 -15.32 -12.74 10.99
CA SER A 372 -15.47 -13.46 12.27
C SER A 372 -14.11 -13.75 12.91
N THR A 373 -13.12 -14.16 12.12
CA THR A 373 -11.76 -14.44 12.62
C THR A 373 -11.11 -13.17 13.14
N ASP A 374 -11.20 -12.06 12.39
CA ASP A 374 -10.61 -10.79 12.77
C ASP A 374 -11.30 -10.21 14.03
N LEU A 375 -12.63 -10.40 14.19
CA LEU A 375 -13.34 -10.06 15.44
C LEU A 375 -12.94 -10.92 16.65
N GLU A 376 -12.57 -12.19 16.45
CA GLU A 376 -11.98 -13.01 17.51
C GLU A 376 -10.63 -12.43 17.98
N GLU A 377 -9.84 -11.87 17.05
CA GLU A 377 -8.58 -11.21 17.39
C GLU A 377 -8.85 -9.91 18.19
N VAL A 378 -9.82 -9.08 17.76
CA VAL A 378 -10.28 -7.90 18.52
C VAL A 378 -10.68 -8.30 19.92
N ARG A 379 -11.46 -9.37 20.07
CA ARG A 379 -11.88 -9.91 21.38
C ARG A 379 -10.68 -10.32 22.23
N GLY A 380 -9.68 -10.96 21.62
CA GLY A 380 -8.44 -11.36 22.28
C GLY A 380 -7.69 -10.17 22.89
N LEU A 381 -7.54 -9.08 22.14
CA LEU A 381 -6.88 -7.85 22.59
C LEU A 381 -7.67 -7.14 23.73
N LEU A 382 -9.00 -7.21 23.68
CA LEU A 382 -9.85 -6.61 24.71
C LEU A 382 -9.95 -7.44 26.00
N GLY A 383 -9.81 -8.76 25.89
CA GLY A 383 -10.03 -9.72 26.99
C GLY A 383 -8.81 -9.98 27.89
N VAL A 384 -7.66 -9.34 27.64
CA VAL A 384 -6.49 -9.48 28.53
C VAL A 384 -6.72 -8.67 29.79
N PRO A 385 -6.87 -9.29 30.99
CA PRO A 385 -7.01 -8.53 32.23
C PRO A 385 -5.76 -7.72 32.47
N GLU A 386 -5.93 -6.44 32.81
CA GLU A 386 -4.86 -5.59 33.34
C GLU A 386 -4.22 -6.29 34.56
N GLN A 387 -2.97 -6.71 34.43
CA GLN A 387 -2.18 -7.21 35.55
C GLN A 387 -1.55 -6.07 36.34
#